data_fe3dc97ba2982ab3c7e7be0aed881083
#
_entry.id   fe3dc97ba2982ab3c7e7be0aed881083
#
_cell.length_a   1.000
_cell.length_b   1.000
_cell.length_c   1.000
_cell.angle_alpha   90.00
_cell.angle_beta   90.00
_cell.angle_gamma   90.00
#
_symmetry.space_group_name_H-M   'P 1'
#
loop_
_entity.id
_entity.type
_entity.pdbx_description
1 polymer ?
#
loop_
_entity_poly.entity_id
_entity_poly.type
_entity_poly.pdbx_seq_one_letter_code
_entity_poly.pdbx_strand_id
1 'polypeptide(L)'
;HRVIGATGSRSFAELATQGGVDGVLTITKEVELDIEPLDPMTGLANFSGAYSFAVQAVEVDVDSDTGKVTVLDAISVHDSGVVVNPIGFESQVIGGMAMGLGAALGEELLYEQGRPINPSYLNYPLPRAADLPPIRPLSVQGEDPHGPYGAKAVGEIVLIPTAAAVANAVAHATGVRIRELPLTPDRVLGALRQDQAQSRSYGLAGRPSRWWIAGIRSLYPRGLQKVLHR
;
A
#
# COMPACT_ATOMS: atom_id res chain seq x y z
N HIS A 1 -11.92 32.04 11.70
CA HIS A 1 -12.24 30.68 12.09
C HIS A 1 -13.05 30.66 13.37
N ARG A 2 -14.06 29.81 13.47
CA ARG A 2 -14.95 29.68 14.64
C ARG A 2 -15.13 28.22 15.01
N VAL A 3 -15.26 27.96 16.32
CA VAL A 3 -15.67 26.66 16.86
C VAL A 3 -17.17 26.71 17.12
N ILE A 4 -17.89 25.71 16.64
CA ILE A 4 -19.33 25.58 16.82
C ILE A 4 -19.57 24.42 17.79
N GLY A 5 -20.25 24.73 18.89
CA GLY A 5 -20.63 23.74 19.90
C GLY A 5 -22.16 23.77 20.10
N ALA A 6 -22.68 22.87 20.94
CA ALA A 6 -24.11 22.79 21.24
C ALA A 6 -24.70 24.09 21.82
N THR A 7 -23.88 24.91 22.49
CA THR A 7 -24.27 26.15 23.17
C THR A 7 -23.97 27.42 22.39
N GLY A 8 -23.49 27.32 21.15
CA GLY A 8 -23.18 28.46 20.29
C GLY A 8 -21.84 28.36 19.57
N SER A 9 -21.43 29.48 18.99
CA SER A 9 -20.23 29.61 18.18
C SER A 9 -19.30 30.67 18.73
N ARG A 10 -18.00 30.35 18.87
CA ARG A 10 -16.95 31.27 19.33
C ARG A 10 -15.77 31.26 18.35
N SER A 11 -15.10 32.41 18.22
CA SER A 11 -13.86 32.46 17.46
C SER A 11 -12.71 31.80 18.24
N PHE A 12 -11.67 31.40 17.53
CA PHE A 12 -10.44 30.90 18.19
C PHE A 12 -9.82 31.97 19.11
N ALA A 13 -9.87 33.25 18.72
CA ALA A 13 -9.36 34.35 19.53
C ALA A 13 -10.13 34.47 20.85
N GLU A 14 -11.48 34.40 20.82
CA GLU A 14 -12.32 34.42 22.03
C GLU A 14 -12.00 33.25 22.97
N LEU A 15 -11.80 32.04 22.41
CA LEU A 15 -11.46 30.87 23.20
C LEU A 15 -10.08 30.96 23.82
N ALA A 16 -9.08 31.41 23.05
CA ALA A 16 -7.73 31.60 23.52
C ALA A 16 -7.63 32.67 24.65
N THR A 17 -8.44 33.74 24.55
CA THR A 17 -8.49 34.79 25.56
C THR A 17 -9.17 34.32 26.85
N GLN A 18 -10.16 33.44 26.77
CA GLN A 18 -10.96 32.95 27.89
C GLN A 18 -10.30 31.79 28.65
N GLY A 19 -9.55 30.94 27.99
CA GLY A 19 -9.01 29.71 28.58
C GLY A 19 -7.49 29.54 28.48
N GLY A 20 -6.80 30.46 27.80
CA GLY A 20 -5.36 30.36 27.55
C GLY A 20 -4.52 31.29 28.42
N VAL A 21 -3.23 30.98 28.47
CA VAL A 21 -2.18 31.88 29.00
C VAL A 21 -1.53 32.54 27.80
N ASP A 22 -1.37 33.88 27.85
CA ASP A 22 -0.79 34.68 26.76
C ASP A 22 -1.44 34.48 25.38
N GLY A 23 -2.78 34.26 25.33
CA GLY A 23 -3.51 34.05 24.11
C GLY A 23 -3.37 32.65 23.47
N VAL A 24 -2.77 31.72 24.23
CA VAL A 24 -2.61 30.32 23.81
C VAL A 24 -3.45 29.41 24.71
N LEU A 25 -4.38 28.67 24.11
CA LEU A 25 -5.13 27.62 24.79
C LEU A 25 -4.38 26.28 24.61
N THR A 26 -3.91 25.74 25.73
CA THR A 26 -3.27 24.42 25.75
C THR A 26 -4.17 23.44 26.50
N ILE A 27 -4.44 22.31 25.88
CA ILE A 27 -5.20 21.20 26.47
C ILE A 27 -4.30 19.98 26.46
N THR A 28 -4.05 19.39 27.61
CA THR A 28 -3.31 18.15 27.76
C THR A 28 -4.26 17.05 28.18
N LYS A 29 -4.20 15.92 27.51
CA LYS A 29 -4.93 14.70 27.86
C LYS A 29 -3.98 13.52 27.88
N GLU A 30 -4.00 12.76 28.95
CA GLU A 30 -3.28 11.49 29.07
C GLU A 30 -4.24 10.36 28.73
N VAL A 31 -3.73 9.37 28.00
CA VAL A 31 -4.43 8.13 27.67
C VAL A 31 -3.50 6.98 27.99
N GLU A 32 -3.94 6.09 28.87
CA GLU A 32 -3.25 4.84 29.15
C GLU A 32 -3.74 3.76 28.20
N LEU A 33 -2.79 3.12 27.51
CA LEU A 33 -3.08 2.00 26.61
C LEU A 33 -2.79 0.70 27.35
N ASP A 34 -3.69 -0.27 27.18
CA ASP A 34 -3.49 -1.64 27.64
C ASP A 34 -2.56 -2.37 26.67
N ILE A 35 -1.26 -2.32 26.98
CA ILE A 35 -0.20 -2.94 26.20
C ILE A 35 0.58 -3.93 27.02
N GLU A 36 1.00 -5.03 26.40
CA GLU A 36 1.85 -6.03 27.04
C GLU A 36 3.31 -5.78 26.68
N PRO A 37 4.20 -5.57 27.68
CA PRO A 37 5.63 -5.41 27.43
C PRO A 37 6.24 -6.71 26.88
N LEU A 38 7.42 -6.60 26.28
CA LEU A 38 8.17 -7.75 25.79
C LEU A 38 8.46 -8.75 26.94
N ASP A 39 7.97 -9.97 26.80
CA ASP A 39 8.40 -11.09 27.63
C ASP A 39 9.78 -11.57 27.15
N PRO A 40 10.83 -11.42 27.94
CA PRO A 40 12.18 -11.80 27.52
C PRO A 40 12.38 -13.30 27.35
N MET A 41 11.48 -14.12 27.90
CA MET A 41 11.57 -15.59 27.80
C MET A 41 10.93 -16.12 26.52
N THR A 42 9.81 -15.55 26.10
CA THR A 42 9.05 -16.00 24.93
C THR A 42 9.29 -15.14 23.70
N GLY A 43 9.80 -13.93 23.88
CA GLY A 43 9.93 -12.91 22.82
C GLY A 43 8.57 -12.36 22.35
N LEU A 44 7.49 -12.64 23.05
CA LEU A 44 6.16 -12.15 22.73
C LEU A 44 5.88 -10.81 23.39
N ALA A 45 5.12 -9.99 22.72
CA ALA A 45 4.67 -8.69 23.22
C ALA A 45 3.43 -8.22 22.47
N ASN A 46 2.66 -7.33 23.10
CA ASN A 46 1.64 -6.54 22.42
C ASN A 46 1.92 -5.04 22.66
N PHE A 47 2.72 -4.43 21.78
CA PHE A 47 3.13 -3.03 21.91
C PHE A 47 2.11 -2.03 21.39
N SER A 48 1.01 -2.48 20.80
CA SER A 48 0.04 -1.60 20.16
C SER A 48 -1.34 -1.82 20.73
N GLY A 49 -2.00 -0.74 21.09
CA GLY A 49 -3.41 -0.76 21.48
C GLY A 49 -4.37 -1.00 20.31
N ALA A 50 -3.89 -0.86 19.06
CA ALA A 50 -4.71 -1.05 17.86
C ALA A 50 -3.86 -1.56 16.69
N TYR A 51 -4.48 -2.36 15.83
CA TYR A 51 -3.88 -2.87 14.60
C TYR A 51 -4.72 -2.45 13.39
N SER A 52 -4.05 -1.89 12.39
CA SER A 52 -4.65 -1.64 11.08
C SER A 52 -4.40 -2.83 10.15
N PHE A 53 -5.34 -3.10 9.25
CA PHE A 53 -5.23 -4.18 8.29
C PHE A 53 -5.36 -3.62 6.88
N ALA A 54 -4.65 -4.23 5.92
CA ALA A 54 -4.73 -3.86 4.53
C ALA A 54 -4.70 -5.09 3.62
N VAL A 55 -5.47 -5.02 2.55
CA VAL A 55 -5.47 -6.01 1.47
C VAL A 55 -5.38 -5.27 0.15
N GLN A 56 -4.51 -5.74 -0.75
CA GLN A 56 -4.36 -5.16 -2.07
C GLN A 56 -4.51 -6.21 -3.16
N ALA A 57 -5.11 -5.79 -4.28
CA ALA A 57 -5.18 -6.55 -5.49
C ALA A 57 -4.69 -5.69 -6.66
N VAL A 58 -3.89 -6.27 -7.54
CA VAL A 58 -3.37 -5.61 -8.72
C VAL A 58 -3.57 -6.47 -9.96
N GLU A 59 -3.81 -5.82 -11.08
CA GLU A 59 -3.81 -6.42 -12.41
C GLU A 59 -2.54 -6.00 -13.12
N VAL A 60 -1.84 -6.97 -13.74
CA VAL A 60 -0.58 -6.72 -14.44
C VAL A 60 -0.60 -7.28 -15.85
N ASP A 61 0.11 -6.61 -16.74
CA ASP A 61 0.56 -7.13 -18.02
C ASP A 61 2.08 -7.37 -17.95
N VAL A 62 2.53 -8.54 -18.44
CA VAL A 62 3.94 -8.92 -18.46
C VAL A 62 4.35 -9.20 -19.90
N ASP A 63 5.22 -8.36 -20.42
CA ASP A 63 5.84 -8.57 -21.72
C ASP A 63 6.90 -9.69 -21.62
N SER A 64 6.61 -10.83 -22.23
CA SER A 64 7.49 -12.00 -22.20
C SER A 64 8.79 -11.84 -22.99
N ASP A 65 8.86 -10.89 -23.91
CA ASP A 65 10.04 -10.65 -24.74
C ASP A 65 11.03 -9.71 -24.08
N THR A 66 10.53 -8.76 -23.29
CA THR A 66 11.36 -7.76 -22.60
C THR A 66 11.42 -7.95 -21.09
N GLY A 67 10.50 -8.69 -20.50
CA GLY A 67 10.34 -8.81 -19.04
C GLY A 67 9.68 -7.61 -18.38
N LYS A 68 9.19 -6.63 -19.15
CA LYS A 68 8.55 -5.44 -18.60
C LYS A 68 7.22 -5.81 -17.95
N VAL A 69 7.05 -5.36 -16.71
CA VAL A 69 5.77 -5.45 -15.98
C VAL A 69 5.09 -4.09 -16.02
N THR A 70 3.82 -4.10 -16.42
CA THR A 70 2.96 -2.92 -16.40
C THR A 70 1.77 -3.20 -15.49
N VAL A 71 1.55 -2.40 -14.45
CA VAL A 71 0.37 -2.50 -13.61
C VAL A 71 -0.77 -1.76 -14.30
N LEU A 72 -1.87 -2.47 -14.54
CA LEU A 72 -3.02 -1.97 -15.30
C LEU A 72 -4.09 -1.38 -14.41
N ASP A 73 -4.30 -1.98 -13.23
CA ASP A 73 -5.32 -1.55 -12.26
C ASP A 73 -4.92 -1.99 -10.85
N ALA A 74 -5.40 -1.25 -9.84
CA ALA A 74 -5.07 -1.51 -8.45
C ALA A 74 -6.22 -1.15 -7.50
N ILE A 75 -6.45 -2.01 -6.52
CA ILE A 75 -7.40 -1.80 -5.44
C ILE A 75 -6.66 -1.97 -4.11
N SER A 76 -6.89 -1.04 -3.20
CA SER A 76 -6.32 -1.08 -1.86
C SER A 76 -7.42 -0.87 -0.81
N VAL A 77 -7.66 -1.89 0.01
CA VAL A 77 -8.72 -1.91 1.02
C VAL A 77 -8.08 -1.85 2.40
N HIS A 78 -8.51 -0.92 3.23
CA HIS A 78 -7.94 -0.67 4.54
C HIS A 78 -8.98 -0.69 5.65
N ASP A 79 -8.66 -1.35 6.74
CA ASP A 79 -9.30 -1.18 8.02
C ASP A 79 -8.48 -0.15 8.83
N SER A 80 -8.88 1.11 8.71
CA SER A 80 -8.31 2.25 9.43
C SER A 80 -9.27 2.80 10.50
N GLY A 81 -10.21 1.97 10.95
CA GLY A 81 -11.28 2.42 11.83
C GLY A 81 -12.17 3.46 11.16
N VAL A 82 -12.58 4.47 11.92
CA VAL A 82 -13.35 5.59 11.38
C VAL A 82 -12.45 6.49 10.54
N VAL A 83 -12.82 6.71 9.28
CA VAL A 83 -12.11 7.62 8.39
C VAL A 83 -12.51 9.06 8.70
N VAL A 84 -11.68 9.77 9.47
CA VAL A 84 -11.94 11.15 9.92
C VAL A 84 -11.86 12.15 8.77
N ASN A 85 -10.92 11.94 7.83
CA ASN A 85 -10.73 12.78 6.66
C ASN A 85 -10.66 11.93 5.39
N PRO A 86 -11.75 11.77 4.64
CA PRO A 86 -11.79 10.94 3.44
C PRO A 86 -10.75 11.33 2.38
N ILE A 87 -10.57 12.63 2.11
CA ILE A 87 -9.60 13.11 1.12
C ILE A 87 -8.16 12.79 1.58
N GLY A 88 -7.88 12.98 2.86
CA GLY A 88 -6.58 12.62 3.43
C GLY A 88 -6.32 11.11 3.38
N PHE A 89 -7.33 10.30 3.66
CA PHE A 89 -7.27 8.84 3.55
C PHE A 89 -6.97 8.41 2.11
N GLU A 90 -7.73 8.88 1.14
CA GLU A 90 -7.53 8.55 -0.28
C GLU A 90 -6.12 8.96 -0.76
N SER A 91 -5.69 10.16 -0.42
CA SER A 91 -4.36 10.66 -0.77
C SER A 91 -3.24 9.81 -0.16
N GLN A 92 -3.41 9.37 1.09
CA GLN A 92 -2.45 8.52 1.78
C GLN A 92 -2.38 7.13 1.13
N VAL A 93 -3.53 6.55 0.76
CA VAL A 93 -3.59 5.25 0.10
C VAL A 93 -2.95 5.31 -1.29
N ILE A 94 -3.27 6.31 -2.09
CA ILE A 94 -2.69 6.46 -3.43
C ILE A 94 -1.17 6.69 -3.34
N GLY A 95 -0.73 7.61 -2.47
CA GLY A 95 0.69 7.92 -2.29
C GLY A 95 1.51 6.74 -1.77
N GLY A 96 1.02 6.03 -0.75
CA GLY A 96 1.70 4.85 -0.21
C GLY A 96 1.76 3.71 -1.21
N MET A 97 0.70 3.50 -1.99
CA MET A 97 0.73 2.49 -3.04
C MET A 97 1.70 2.85 -4.18
N ALA A 98 1.82 4.15 -4.53
CA ALA A 98 2.82 4.62 -5.48
C ALA A 98 4.25 4.29 -5.02
N MET A 99 4.56 4.54 -3.74
CA MET A 99 5.85 4.15 -3.14
C MET A 99 6.07 2.63 -3.21
N GLY A 100 5.05 1.85 -2.87
CA GLY A 100 5.12 0.39 -2.92
C GLY A 100 5.32 -0.16 -4.34
N LEU A 101 4.72 0.47 -5.36
CA LEU A 101 4.94 0.14 -6.77
C LEU A 101 6.37 0.46 -7.20
N GLY A 102 6.93 1.59 -6.76
CA GLY A 102 8.33 1.92 -6.98
C GLY A 102 9.28 0.87 -6.43
N ALA A 103 9.11 0.51 -5.17
CA ALA A 103 9.89 -0.53 -4.51
C ALA A 103 9.72 -1.93 -5.16
N ALA A 104 8.52 -2.21 -5.70
CA ALA A 104 8.24 -3.49 -6.35
C ALA A 104 8.88 -3.61 -7.74
N LEU A 105 8.97 -2.51 -8.50
CA LEU A 105 9.25 -2.57 -9.94
C LEU A 105 10.59 -1.95 -10.36
N GLY A 106 11.19 -1.06 -9.56
CA GLY A 106 12.37 -0.39 -10.06
C GLY A 106 13.29 0.29 -9.05
N GLU A 107 12.79 0.66 -7.87
CA GLU A 107 13.61 1.39 -6.90
C GLU A 107 14.60 0.45 -6.21
N GLU A 108 15.87 0.63 -6.50
CA GLU A 108 16.96 -0.11 -5.86
C GLU A 108 18.19 0.80 -5.73
N LEU A 109 18.65 0.99 -4.51
CA LEU A 109 19.91 1.70 -4.28
C LEU A 109 21.07 0.71 -4.35
N LEU A 110 21.89 0.86 -5.36
CA LEU A 110 23.03 -0.02 -5.63
C LEU A 110 24.28 0.50 -4.95
N TYR A 111 25.05 -0.41 -4.36
CA TYR A 111 26.29 -0.09 -3.67
C TYR A 111 27.48 -0.85 -4.26
N GLU A 112 28.58 -0.13 -4.42
CA GLU A 112 29.89 -0.72 -4.73
C GLU A 112 30.89 -0.26 -3.67
N GLN A 113 31.55 -1.21 -3.01
CA GLN A 113 32.52 -0.94 -1.92
C GLN A 113 31.99 0.04 -0.85
N GLY A 114 30.69 -0.06 -0.49
CA GLY A 114 30.05 0.79 0.50
C GLY A 114 29.66 2.18 0.01
N ARG A 115 29.78 2.47 -1.28
CA ARG A 115 29.38 3.74 -1.90
C ARG A 115 28.16 3.54 -2.80
N PRO A 116 27.12 4.38 -2.72
CA PRO A 116 26.01 4.31 -3.65
C PRO A 116 26.49 4.71 -5.07
N ILE A 117 26.15 3.90 -6.06
CA ILE A 117 26.54 4.14 -7.46
C ILE A 117 25.44 4.74 -8.32
N ASN A 118 24.19 4.75 -7.81
CA ASN A 118 23.03 5.36 -8.48
C ASN A 118 22.28 6.37 -7.57
N PRO A 119 22.96 7.37 -6.97
CA PRO A 119 22.37 8.24 -5.94
C PRO A 119 21.52 9.40 -6.49
N SER A 120 21.29 9.47 -7.77
CA SER A 120 20.53 10.57 -8.39
C SER A 120 19.21 10.08 -8.96
N TYR A 121 18.21 10.96 -9.06
CA TYR A 121 16.92 10.65 -9.70
C TYR A 121 17.02 10.27 -11.18
N LEU A 122 18.18 10.46 -11.81
CA LEU A 122 18.42 10.00 -13.17
C LEU A 122 18.58 8.48 -13.25
N ASN A 123 19.21 7.88 -12.24
CA ASN A 123 19.55 6.45 -12.19
C ASN A 123 18.82 5.71 -11.05
N TYR A 124 18.03 6.41 -10.25
CA TYR A 124 17.13 5.84 -9.25
C TYR A 124 15.69 6.12 -9.69
N PRO A 125 15.03 5.18 -10.36
CA PRO A 125 13.76 5.44 -11.05
C PRO A 125 12.59 5.47 -10.07
N LEU A 126 12.18 6.68 -9.67
CA LEU A 126 10.90 6.87 -8.96
C LEU A 126 9.72 6.79 -9.93
N PRO A 127 8.60 6.20 -9.53
CA PRO A 127 7.36 6.23 -10.31
C PRO A 127 6.90 7.68 -10.53
N ARG A 128 6.59 8.02 -11.77
CA ARG A 128 5.96 9.30 -12.12
C ARG A 128 4.44 9.12 -12.11
N ALA A 129 3.70 10.22 -12.02
CA ALA A 129 2.24 10.17 -12.07
C ALA A 129 1.68 9.45 -13.32
N ALA A 130 2.41 9.54 -14.45
CA ALA A 130 2.04 8.86 -15.69
C ALA A 130 2.32 7.34 -15.69
N ASP A 131 3.13 6.85 -14.75
CA ASP A 131 3.48 5.44 -14.64
C ASP A 131 2.54 4.68 -13.69
N LEU A 132 1.70 5.43 -12.95
CA LEU A 132 0.78 4.84 -11.99
C LEU A 132 -0.51 4.34 -12.68
N PRO A 133 -1.02 3.16 -12.29
CA PRO A 133 -2.33 2.70 -12.72
C PRO A 133 -3.43 3.53 -12.05
N PRO A 134 -4.70 3.39 -12.47
CA PRO A 134 -5.82 3.75 -11.65
C PRO A 134 -5.74 3.02 -10.30
N ILE A 135 -5.75 3.77 -9.19
CA ILE A 135 -5.73 3.22 -7.84
C ILE A 135 -7.07 3.52 -7.18
N ARG A 136 -7.73 2.49 -6.68
CA ARG A 136 -9.03 2.60 -5.99
C ARG A 136 -8.87 2.35 -4.50
N PRO A 137 -8.83 3.42 -3.67
CA PRO A 137 -8.83 3.31 -2.23
C PRO A 137 -10.22 2.93 -1.70
N LEU A 138 -10.30 1.96 -0.83
CA LEU A 138 -11.51 1.54 -0.14
C LEU A 138 -11.23 1.43 1.36
N SER A 139 -12.20 1.79 2.18
CA SER A 139 -12.14 1.59 3.64
C SER A 139 -13.15 0.54 4.09
N VAL A 140 -12.74 -0.31 5.01
CA VAL A 140 -13.66 -1.11 5.81
C VAL A 140 -14.09 -0.25 7.00
N GLN A 141 -15.39 -0.08 7.16
CA GLN A 141 -15.95 0.67 8.28
C GLN A 141 -15.82 -0.13 9.57
N GLY A 142 -15.21 0.47 10.57
CA GLY A 142 -15.04 -0.09 11.90
C GLY A 142 -14.77 1.03 12.90
N GLU A 143 -14.89 0.73 14.17
CA GLU A 143 -14.54 1.65 15.26
C GLU A 143 -13.48 0.97 16.13
N ASP A 144 -12.39 1.68 16.39
CA ASP A 144 -11.39 1.24 17.35
C ASP A 144 -11.69 1.82 18.73
N PRO A 145 -11.77 1.01 19.78
CA PRO A 145 -12.13 1.50 21.11
C PRO A 145 -11.05 2.39 21.75
N HIS A 146 -9.80 2.32 21.29
CA HIS A 146 -8.67 3.07 21.84
C HIS A 146 -8.32 4.30 21.00
N GLY A 147 -8.68 4.30 19.70
CA GLY A 147 -8.38 5.39 18.80
C GLY A 147 -9.29 6.61 19.01
N PRO A 148 -8.77 7.84 18.84
CA PRO A 148 -9.59 9.03 18.91
C PRO A 148 -10.69 8.97 17.84
N TYR A 149 -11.95 9.13 18.28
CA TYR A 149 -13.14 8.99 17.42
C TYR A 149 -13.27 7.65 16.69
N GLY A 150 -12.64 6.58 17.21
CA GLY A 150 -12.67 5.27 16.58
C GLY A 150 -11.70 5.10 15.40
N ALA A 151 -10.79 6.06 15.18
CA ALA A 151 -9.83 6.01 14.09
C ALA A 151 -8.61 5.16 14.42
N LYS A 152 -8.04 4.51 13.39
CA LYS A 152 -6.72 3.85 13.41
C LYS A 152 -5.78 4.51 12.41
N ALA A 153 -4.49 4.17 12.49
CA ALA A 153 -3.50 4.68 11.56
C ALA A 153 -3.73 4.17 10.12
N VAL A 154 -3.41 5.01 9.14
CA VAL A 154 -3.45 4.70 7.71
C VAL A 154 -2.13 5.05 7.00
N GLY A 155 -1.09 5.42 7.76
CA GLY A 155 0.19 5.90 7.20
C GLY A 155 0.92 4.85 6.36
N GLU A 156 1.82 4.11 6.97
CA GLU A 156 2.73 3.20 6.24
C GLU A 156 2.12 1.83 5.91
N ILE A 157 1.02 1.44 6.55
CA ILE A 157 0.32 0.17 6.25
C ILE A 157 -0.01 0.03 4.76
N VAL A 158 -0.15 1.14 4.06
CA VAL A 158 -0.56 1.18 2.66
C VAL A 158 0.49 0.56 1.74
N LEU A 159 1.76 0.85 1.97
CA LEU A 159 2.84 0.34 1.09
C LEU A 159 3.21 -1.12 1.36
N ILE A 160 2.94 -1.62 2.57
CA ILE A 160 3.40 -2.95 3.02
C ILE A 160 2.94 -4.09 2.09
N PRO A 161 1.66 -4.23 1.70
CA PRO A 161 1.23 -5.34 0.86
C PRO A 161 1.52 -5.17 -0.64
N THR A 162 1.95 -3.97 -1.10
CA THR A 162 2.03 -3.65 -2.53
C THR A 162 3.03 -4.54 -3.28
N ALA A 163 4.24 -4.68 -2.77
CA ALA A 163 5.27 -5.49 -3.44
C ALA A 163 4.85 -6.97 -3.53
N ALA A 164 4.22 -7.49 -2.47
CA ALA A 164 3.70 -8.85 -2.45
C ALA A 164 2.53 -9.04 -3.43
N ALA A 165 1.63 -8.05 -3.54
CA ALA A 165 0.51 -8.08 -4.49
C ALA A 165 1.03 -8.10 -5.94
N VAL A 166 2.00 -7.24 -6.28
CA VAL A 166 2.62 -7.21 -7.61
C VAL A 166 3.34 -8.52 -7.90
N ALA A 167 4.17 -9.03 -6.98
CA ALA A 167 4.89 -10.28 -7.17
C ALA A 167 3.95 -11.50 -7.35
N ASN A 168 2.82 -11.51 -6.63
CA ASN A 168 1.79 -12.53 -6.80
C ASN A 168 1.07 -12.41 -8.15
N ALA A 169 0.78 -11.19 -8.61
CA ALA A 169 0.16 -10.97 -9.91
C ALA A 169 1.09 -11.40 -11.05
N VAL A 170 2.38 -11.06 -10.98
CA VAL A 170 3.39 -11.51 -11.95
C VAL A 170 3.50 -13.04 -11.94
N ALA A 171 3.56 -13.67 -10.77
CA ALA A 171 3.59 -15.12 -10.67
C ALA A 171 2.33 -15.77 -11.25
N HIS A 172 1.16 -15.16 -11.06
CA HIS A 172 -0.10 -15.62 -11.64
C HIS A 172 -0.12 -15.47 -13.16
N ALA A 173 0.37 -14.33 -13.67
CA ALA A 173 0.41 -14.05 -15.12
C ALA A 173 1.40 -14.96 -15.86
N THR A 174 2.53 -15.30 -15.26
CA THR A 174 3.64 -15.98 -15.93
C THR A 174 3.80 -17.45 -15.54
N GLY A 175 3.25 -17.86 -14.41
CA GLY A 175 3.51 -19.16 -13.78
C GLY A 175 4.86 -19.24 -13.05
N VAL A 176 5.68 -18.18 -13.09
CA VAL A 176 7.03 -18.14 -12.51
C VAL A 176 7.04 -17.27 -11.27
N ARG A 177 7.48 -17.83 -10.14
CA ARG A 177 7.57 -17.10 -8.89
C ARG A 177 8.96 -16.52 -8.68
N ILE A 178 9.05 -15.19 -8.74
CA ILE A 178 10.26 -14.43 -8.47
C ILE A 178 10.24 -14.03 -7.00
N ARG A 179 11.36 -14.20 -6.29
CA ARG A 179 11.47 -13.97 -4.84
C ARG A 179 12.44 -12.84 -4.49
N GLU A 180 12.92 -12.13 -5.48
CA GLU A 180 13.85 -11.02 -5.36
C GLU A 180 13.23 -9.76 -5.95
N LEU A 181 13.31 -8.67 -5.21
CA LEU A 181 12.83 -7.34 -5.59
C LEU A 181 14.03 -6.42 -5.89
N PRO A 182 13.79 -5.38 -6.68
CA PRO A 182 12.60 -5.08 -7.50
C PRO A 182 12.44 -6.05 -8.67
N LEU A 183 11.22 -6.17 -9.20
CA LEU A 183 10.91 -6.98 -10.39
C LEU A 183 11.29 -6.23 -11.67
N THR A 184 12.57 -5.95 -11.81
CA THR A 184 13.11 -5.27 -12.98
C THR A 184 12.96 -6.13 -14.24
N PRO A 185 12.87 -5.52 -15.43
CA PRO A 185 12.70 -6.27 -16.69
C PRO A 185 13.72 -7.39 -16.90
N ASP A 186 14.99 -7.16 -16.55
CA ASP A 186 16.06 -8.13 -16.67
C ASP A 186 15.87 -9.33 -15.70
N ARG A 187 15.44 -9.07 -14.43
CA ARG A 187 15.14 -10.12 -13.46
C ARG A 187 13.94 -10.95 -13.89
N VAL A 188 12.87 -10.30 -14.34
CA VAL A 188 11.66 -10.99 -14.84
C VAL A 188 12.00 -11.83 -16.07
N LEU A 189 12.67 -11.24 -17.07
CA LEU A 189 13.06 -11.95 -18.29
C LEU A 189 14.02 -13.12 -17.99
N GLY A 190 14.97 -12.92 -17.08
CA GLY A 190 15.89 -13.98 -16.62
C GLY A 190 15.13 -15.16 -16.04
N ALA A 191 14.18 -14.91 -15.15
CA ALA A 191 13.35 -15.95 -14.54
C ALA A 191 12.48 -16.70 -15.56
N LEU A 192 11.86 -15.99 -16.51
CA LEU A 192 11.08 -16.59 -17.60
C LEU A 192 11.92 -17.52 -18.48
N ARG A 193 13.13 -17.10 -18.83
CA ARG A 193 14.06 -17.91 -19.64
C ARG A 193 14.54 -19.14 -18.91
N GLN A 194 14.82 -19.05 -17.62
CA GLN A 194 15.22 -20.19 -16.78
C GLN A 194 14.10 -21.24 -16.70
N ASP A 195 12.84 -20.82 -16.45
CA ASP A 195 11.70 -21.72 -16.41
C ASP A 195 11.51 -22.43 -17.76
N GLN A 196 11.61 -21.71 -18.87
CA GLN A 196 11.52 -22.29 -20.22
C GLN A 196 12.63 -23.32 -20.47
N ALA A 197 13.87 -23.04 -20.06
CA ALA A 197 15.00 -23.96 -20.22
C ALA A 197 14.79 -25.24 -19.40
N GLN A 198 14.34 -25.12 -18.15
CA GLN A 198 14.01 -26.25 -17.29
C GLN A 198 12.83 -27.08 -17.86
N SER A 199 11.77 -26.42 -18.31
CA SER A 199 10.62 -27.10 -18.93
C SER A 199 11.01 -27.89 -20.18
N ARG A 200 11.92 -27.39 -21.01
CA ARG A 200 12.48 -28.10 -22.15
C ARG A 200 13.31 -29.32 -21.74
N SER A 201 14.12 -29.20 -20.69
CA SER A 201 14.98 -30.28 -20.20
C SER A 201 14.18 -31.48 -19.63
N TYR A 202 12.96 -31.21 -19.12
CA TYR A 202 12.06 -32.25 -18.62
C TYR A 202 11.08 -32.76 -19.67
N GLY A 203 11.22 -32.40 -20.96
CA GLY A 203 10.30 -32.84 -22.05
C GLY A 203 8.89 -32.26 -21.95
N LEU A 204 8.68 -31.26 -21.13
CA LEU A 204 7.40 -30.55 -20.97
C LEU A 204 7.33 -29.44 -22.03
N ALA A 205 7.28 -29.83 -23.32
CA ALA A 205 7.14 -28.88 -24.40
C ALA A 205 5.77 -28.17 -24.33
N GLY A 206 5.81 -26.84 -24.21
CA GLY A 206 4.69 -26.00 -24.60
C GLY A 206 3.75 -25.57 -23.48
N ARG A 207 4.23 -24.83 -22.49
CA ARG A 207 3.31 -23.86 -21.88
C ARG A 207 3.16 -22.68 -22.86
N PRO A 208 1.92 -22.30 -23.22
CA PRO A 208 1.72 -21.17 -24.13
C PRO A 208 2.29 -19.90 -23.53
N SER A 209 3.07 -19.15 -24.30
CA SER A 209 3.68 -17.86 -23.90
C SER A 209 2.66 -16.72 -23.78
N ARG A 210 1.39 -17.00 -23.78
CA ARG A 210 0.30 -16.04 -23.62
C ARG A 210 -0.81 -16.64 -22.75
N TRP A 211 -0.69 -16.41 -21.44
CA TRP A 211 -1.85 -16.52 -20.56
C TRP A 211 -2.51 -15.14 -20.49
N TRP A 212 -3.49 -14.94 -21.36
CA TRP A 212 -4.47 -13.89 -21.17
C TRP A 212 -5.31 -14.24 -19.96
N ILE A 213 -5.16 -13.48 -18.88
CA ILE A 213 -6.11 -13.54 -17.78
C ILE A 213 -7.33 -12.69 -18.19
N ALA A 214 -8.20 -13.28 -18.97
CA ALA A 214 -9.60 -12.91 -18.99
C ALA A 214 -10.22 -13.37 -17.66
N GLY A 215 -10.00 -12.67 -16.54
CA GLY A 215 -10.39 -13.30 -15.30
C GLY A 215 -10.92 -12.44 -14.20
N ILE A 216 -10.48 -11.20 -14.03
CA ILE A 216 -11.01 -10.41 -12.92
C ILE A 216 -12.42 -9.87 -13.20
N ARG A 217 -12.79 -9.68 -14.45
CA ARG A 217 -14.19 -9.30 -14.80
C ARG A 217 -15.24 -10.35 -14.45
N SER A 218 -14.88 -11.63 -14.34
CA SER A 218 -15.80 -12.71 -13.98
C SER A 218 -15.92 -12.97 -12.47
N LEU A 219 -15.00 -12.46 -11.66
CA LEU A 219 -15.00 -12.62 -10.19
C LEU A 219 -15.81 -11.55 -9.45
N TYR A 220 -16.27 -10.51 -10.14
CA TYR A 220 -17.20 -9.56 -9.54
C TYR A 220 -18.63 -10.07 -9.72
N PRO A 221 -19.34 -10.47 -8.64
CA PRO A 221 -20.77 -10.68 -8.72
C PRO A 221 -21.40 -9.39 -9.28
N ARG A 222 -22.32 -9.53 -10.24
CA ARG A 222 -23.02 -8.40 -10.89
C ARG A 222 -23.67 -7.39 -9.94
N GLY A 223 -23.72 -7.69 -8.62
CA GLY A 223 -24.20 -6.82 -7.55
C GLY A 223 -23.21 -5.74 -7.09
N LEU A 224 -21.90 -5.94 -7.22
CA LEU A 224 -20.89 -4.97 -6.79
C LEU A 224 -20.66 -3.84 -7.80
N GLN A 225 -21.05 -4.00 -9.06
CA GLN A 225 -20.98 -2.94 -10.07
C GLN A 225 -21.88 -1.73 -9.75
N LYS A 226 -22.90 -1.90 -8.90
CA LYS A 226 -23.82 -0.81 -8.48
C LYS A 226 -23.29 0.02 -7.30
N VAL A 227 -22.27 -0.43 -6.58
CA VAL A 227 -21.70 0.29 -5.43
C VAL A 227 -20.56 1.23 -5.88
N LEU A 228 -19.95 0.99 -7.04
CA LEU A 228 -18.82 1.76 -7.56
C LEU A 228 -19.20 2.99 -8.40
N HIS A 229 -20.50 3.29 -8.53
CA HIS A 229 -21.04 4.45 -9.27
C HIS A 229 -21.96 5.36 -8.43
N ARG A 230 -21.74 5.41 -7.10
CA ARG A 230 -22.39 6.42 -6.24
C ARG A 230 -21.36 7.19 -5.44
#